data_8b4f9239c23eefb2a52f3ea8ef5b1842
#
_entry.id   8b4f9239c23eefb2a52f3ea8ef5b1842
#
_cell.length_a   1.000
_cell.length_b   1.000
_cell.length_c   1.000
_cell.angle_alpha   90.00
_cell.angle_beta   90.00
_cell.angle_gamma   90.00
#
_symmetry.space_group_name_H-M   'P 1'
#
loop_
_entity.id
_entity.type
_entity.pdbx_description
1 polymer ?
#
loop_
_entity_poly.entity_id
_entity_poly.type
_entity_poly.pdbx_seq_one_letter_code
_entity_poly.pdbx_strand_id
1 'polypeptide(L)'
;CTSTDISIGEVYLASGQSNMELELQNADEGQDLIAAHDDPLVHYFNVPKKSVWDDDAIAAEAASHWERVRPGYARDMSAVAYFFARKLARTIDCPIGIIDCYWGGTSVTCWMDKEALEATAEGQRYITRYREQGGDKPFDQWRQEEDAFWVEMNAWNAHVAQLKKDNPGISWPE
;
A
#
# COMPACT_ATOMS: atom_id res chain seq x y z
N CYS A 1 23.29 -14.41 18.23
CA CYS A 1 22.37 -14.67 17.10
C CYS A 1 23.19 -14.91 15.86
N THR A 2 22.87 -15.99 15.13
CA THR A 2 23.44 -16.24 13.82
C THR A 2 22.33 -16.01 12.81
N SER A 3 22.53 -15.11 11.87
CA SER A 3 21.61 -14.91 10.75
C SER A 3 22.16 -15.64 9.54
N THR A 4 21.31 -16.36 8.84
CA THR A 4 21.61 -17.02 7.57
C THR A 4 20.79 -16.34 6.48
N ASP A 5 21.24 -16.42 5.24
CA ASP A 5 20.54 -15.82 4.09
C ASP A 5 20.53 -14.27 4.15
N ILE A 6 21.73 -13.69 4.24
CA ILE A 6 21.93 -12.24 4.22
C ILE A 6 22.39 -11.83 2.82
N SER A 7 21.67 -10.91 2.20
CA SER A 7 22.11 -10.22 0.99
C SER A 7 22.64 -8.82 1.35
N ILE A 8 23.77 -8.44 0.77
CA ILE A 8 24.34 -7.09 0.90
C ILE A 8 24.16 -6.37 -0.42
N GLY A 9 23.49 -5.22 -0.39
CA GLY A 9 23.15 -4.47 -1.59
C GLY A 9 22.54 -3.11 -1.28
N GLU A 10 21.89 -2.52 -2.27
CA GLU A 10 21.19 -1.24 -2.14
C GLU A 10 19.73 -1.46 -1.72
N VAL A 11 19.20 -0.59 -0.86
CA VAL A 11 17.81 -0.63 -0.41
C VAL A 11 17.12 0.68 -0.76
N TYR A 12 15.95 0.57 -1.39
CA TYR A 12 15.13 1.71 -1.81
C TYR A 12 13.74 1.64 -1.17
N LEU A 13 13.23 2.80 -0.77
CA LEU A 13 11.84 2.95 -0.34
C LEU A 13 10.98 3.30 -1.56
N ALA A 14 10.04 2.42 -1.89
CA ALA A 14 9.02 2.66 -2.89
C ALA A 14 7.76 3.17 -2.18
N SER A 15 7.53 4.48 -2.24
CA SER A 15 6.47 5.15 -1.50
C SER A 15 5.60 6.02 -2.40
N GLY A 16 4.36 6.19 -2.02
CA GLY A 16 3.39 7.03 -2.73
C GLY A 16 1.96 6.49 -2.60
N GLN A 17 1.14 6.82 -3.59
CA GLN A 17 -0.26 6.41 -3.61
C GLN A 17 -0.57 5.47 -4.80
N SER A 18 -1.74 5.55 -5.41
CA SER A 18 -2.29 4.59 -6.37
C SER A 18 -1.34 4.14 -7.49
N ASN A 19 -0.50 5.01 -8.05
CA ASN A 19 0.46 4.60 -9.09
C ASN A 19 1.58 3.70 -8.53
N MET A 20 2.02 3.95 -7.29
CA MET A 20 2.97 3.06 -6.63
C MET A 20 2.30 1.79 -6.10
N GLU A 21 1.02 1.84 -5.80
CA GLU A 21 0.22 0.69 -5.35
C GLU A 21 -0.19 -0.24 -6.51
N LEU A 22 0.03 0.14 -7.77
CA LEU A 22 -0.24 -0.76 -8.89
C LEU A 22 0.58 -2.05 -8.72
N GLU A 23 -0.08 -3.09 -8.28
CA GLU A 23 0.53 -4.40 -8.05
C GLU A 23 0.99 -5.03 -9.36
N LEU A 24 2.10 -5.76 -9.34
CA LEU A 24 2.66 -6.42 -10.51
C LEU A 24 1.64 -7.34 -11.19
N GLN A 25 0.79 -8.03 -10.42
CA GLN A 25 -0.25 -8.89 -10.97
C GLN A 25 -1.29 -8.17 -11.83
N ASN A 26 -1.43 -6.86 -11.70
CA ASN A 26 -2.38 -6.02 -12.42
C ASN A 26 -1.72 -5.17 -13.53
N ALA A 27 -0.40 -5.28 -13.68
CA ALA A 27 0.34 -4.62 -14.74
C ALA A 27 0.26 -5.40 -16.06
N ASP A 28 0.50 -4.72 -17.18
CA ASP A 28 0.66 -5.38 -18.47
C ASP A 28 1.78 -6.43 -18.39
N GLU A 29 1.55 -7.62 -18.94
CA GLU A 29 2.45 -8.77 -18.86
C GLU A 29 2.76 -9.26 -17.42
N GLY A 30 2.16 -8.66 -16.39
CA GLY A 30 2.46 -8.94 -14.98
C GLY A 30 2.27 -10.41 -14.61
N GLN A 31 1.21 -11.06 -15.10
CA GLN A 31 0.96 -12.47 -14.83
C GLN A 31 2.04 -13.38 -15.43
N ASP A 32 2.50 -13.07 -16.64
CA ASP A 32 3.57 -13.83 -17.30
C ASP A 32 4.92 -13.62 -16.59
N LEU A 33 5.18 -12.39 -16.14
CA LEU A 33 6.36 -12.07 -15.34
C LEU A 33 6.36 -12.86 -14.02
N ILE A 34 5.26 -12.87 -13.30
CA ILE A 34 5.11 -13.61 -12.04
C ILE A 34 5.29 -15.11 -12.26
N ALA A 35 4.75 -15.65 -13.36
CA ALA A 35 4.84 -17.08 -13.64
C ALA A 35 6.24 -17.55 -14.02
N ALA A 36 7.02 -16.71 -14.73
CA ALA A 36 8.23 -17.14 -15.40
C ALA A 36 9.53 -16.55 -14.83
N HIS A 37 9.48 -15.40 -14.16
CA HIS A 37 10.71 -14.69 -13.84
C HIS A 37 11.31 -15.10 -12.47
N ASP A 38 12.58 -15.40 -12.51
CA ASP A 38 13.45 -15.53 -11.35
C ASP A 38 14.49 -14.41 -11.40
N ASP A 39 14.35 -13.42 -10.53
CA ASP A 39 15.25 -12.29 -10.40
C ASP A 39 15.95 -12.37 -9.03
N PRO A 40 17.02 -13.18 -8.90
CA PRO A 40 17.65 -13.52 -7.61
C PRO A 40 18.28 -12.34 -6.89
N LEU A 41 18.54 -11.25 -7.61
CA LEU A 41 19.08 -10.01 -7.06
C LEU A 41 17.98 -9.03 -6.61
N VAL A 42 16.69 -9.35 -6.79
CA VAL A 42 15.60 -8.47 -6.39
C VAL A 42 14.88 -9.06 -5.18
N HIS A 43 14.84 -8.27 -4.11
CA HIS A 43 14.14 -8.58 -2.86
C HIS A 43 13.13 -7.47 -2.55
N TYR A 44 12.05 -7.82 -1.90
CA TYR A 44 11.04 -6.85 -1.48
C TYR A 44 10.50 -7.15 -0.10
N PHE A 45 10.04 -6.10 0.56
CA PHE A 45 9.40 -6.14 1.86
C PHE A 45 8.12 -5.29 1.79
N ASN A 46 6.95 -5.92 1.91
CA ASN A 46 5.69 -5.21 1.95
C ASN A 46 5.40 -4.70 3.35
N VAL A 47 5.32 -3.39 3.51
CA VAL A 47 4.87 -2.75 4.75
C VAL A 47 3.37 -2.98 4.91
N PRO A 48 2.90 -3.55 6.02
CA PRO A 48 1.48 -3.78 6.25
C PRO A 48 0.69 -2.47 6.24
N LYS A 49 -0.43 -2.45 5.50
CA LYS A 49 -1.32 -1.30 5.44
C LYS A 49 -2.22 -1.30 6.67
N LYS A 50 -1.89 -0.46 7.63
CA LYS A 50 -2.67 -0.27 8.86
C LYS A 50 -2.90 1.22 9.09
N SER A 51 -4.17 1.59 9.27
CA SER A 51 -4.57 2.98 9.52
C SER A 51 -4.24 3.46 10.94
N VAL A 52 -3.96 2.52 11.83
CA VAL A 52 -3.69 2.77 13.23
C VAL A 52 -2.53 1.91 13.70
N TRP A 53 -1.69 2.45 14.55
CA TRP A 53 -0.60 1.72 15.20
C TRP A 53 -1.11 1.12 16.52
N ASP A 54 -1.59 -0.11 16.45
CA ASP A 54 -2.10 -0.91 17.56
C ASP A 54 -1.43 -2.29 17.60
N ASP A 55 -1.88 -3.17 18.50
CA ASP A 55 -1.33 -4.52 18.65
C ASP A 55 -1.46 -5.36 17.37
N ASP A 56 -2.52 -5.15 16.58
CA ASP A 56 -2.70 -5.82 15.29
C ASP A 56 -1.71 -5.31 14.24
N ALA A 57 -1.38 -4.02 14.26
CA ALA A 57 -0.37 -3.44 13.39
C ALA A 57 1.03 -3.96 13.74
N ILE A 58 1.36 -4.02 15.03
CA ILE A 58 2.61 -4.57 15.53
C ILE A 58 2.75 -6.05 15.15
N ALA A 59 1.68 -6.83 15.33
CA ALA A 59 1.67 -8.25 14.95
C ALA A 59 1.83 -8.44 13.43
N ALA A 60 1.18 -7.61 12.61
CA ALA A 60 1.31 -7.65 11.17
C ALA A 60 2.73 -7.31 10.70
N GLU A 61 3.37 -6.28 11.31
CA GLU A 61 4.76 -5.94 11.03
C GLU A 61 5.71 -7.07 11.42
N ALA A 62 5.53 -7.64 12.60
CA ALA A 62 6.34 -8.76 13.09
C ALA A 62 6.23 -10.03 12.23
N ALA A 63 5.11 -10.21 11.53
CA ALA A 63 4.89 -11.30 10.59
C ALA A 63 5.46 -11.02 9.20
N SER A 64 5.77 -9.77 8.88
CA SER A 64 6.33 -9.37 7.59
C SER A 64 7.81 -9.80 7.49
N HIS A 65 8.22 -10.11 6.29
CA HIS A 65 9.59 -10.56 6.03
C HIS A 65 10.03 -10.18 4.62
N TRP A 66 11.32 -10.15 4.39
CA TRP A 66 11.90 -9.98 3.07
C TRP A 66 11.62 -11.20 2.21
N GLU A 67 11.15 -10.96 1.00
CA GLU A 67 10.97 -12.00 -0.01
C GLU A 67 11.87 -11.75 -1.22
N ARG A 68 12.31 -12.83 -1.86
CA ARG A 68 13.01 -12.77 -3.15
C ARG A 68 12.00 -12.91 -4.29
N VAL A 69 12.22 -12.18 -5.36
CA VAL A 69 11.43 -12.35 -6.60
C VAL A 69 11.79 -13.69 -7.25
N ARG A 70 10.81 -14.57 -7.36
CA ARG A 70 10.88 -15.92 -7.93
C ARG A 70 9.53 -16.31 -8.53
N PRO A 71 9.45 -17.33 -9.39
CA PRO A 71 8.19 -17.76 -10.01
C PRO A 71 7.08 -17.99 -8.97
N GLY A 72 5.93 -17.37 -9.19
CA GLY A 72 4.77 -17.44 -8.30
C GLY A 72 4.74 -16.39 -7.17
N TYR A 73 5.81 -15.63 -7.00
CA TYR A 73 5.94 -14.57 -5.97
C TYR A 73 5.83 -13.17 -6.57
N ALA A 74 5.97 -12.14 -5.73
CA ALA A 74 5.92 -10.72 -6.11
C ALA A 74 4.59 -10.27 -6.74
N ARG A 75 3.49 -10.96 -6.48
CA ARG A 75 2.17 -10.61 -7.03
C ARG A 75 1.70 -9.24 -6.58
N ASP A 76 1.89 -8.95 -5.32
CA ASP A 76 1.49 -7.75 -4.58
C ASP A 76 2.60 -6.70 -4.47
N MET A 77 3.78 -6.96 -5.05
CA MET A 77 4.85 -5.97 -5.17
C MET A 77 4.42 -4.84 -6.13
N SER A 78 4.80 -3.60 -5.84
CA SER A 78 4.64 -2.50 -6.76
C SER A 78 5.25 -2.81 -8.13
N ALA A 79 4.47 -2.73 -9.20
CA ALA A 79 4.97 -2.91 -10.55
C ALA A 79 6.07 -1.88 -10.90
N VAL A 80 5.87 -0.62 -10.50
CA VAL A 80 6.87 0.45 -10.70
C VAL A 80 8.18 0.11 -10.00
N ALA A 81 8.09 -0.30 -8.73
CA ALA A 81 9.25 -0.69 -7.94
C ALA A 81 9.94 -1.94 -8.49
N TYR A 82 9.17 -2.94 -8.93
CA TYR A 82 9.71 -4.15 -9.55
C TYR A 82 10.54 -3.85 -10.81
N PHE A 83 9.98 -3.08 -11.76
CA PHE A 83 10.69 -2.75 -12.99
C PHE A 83 11.94 -1.88 -12.71
N PHE A 84 11.85 -0.96 -11.78
CA PHE A 84 13.00 -0.18 -11.30
C PHE A 84 14.09 -1.10 -10.74
N ALA A 85 13.75 -1.93 -9.75
CA ALA A 85 14.70 -2.82 -9.07
C ALA A 85 15.36 -3.81 -10.05
N ARG A 86 14.57 -4.43 -10.91
CA ARG A 86 15.04 -5.36 -11.94
C ARG A 86 16.03 -4.71 -12.91
N LYS A 87 15.71 -3.49 -13.37
CA LYS A 87 16.60 -2.76 -14.26
C LYS A 87 17.90 -2.39 -13.56
N LEU A 88 17.80 -1.89 -12.33
CA LEU A 88 18.95 -1.47 -11.55
C LEU A 88 19.87 -2.65 -11.21
N ALA A 89 19.32 -3.74 -10.68
CA ALA A 89 20.07 -4.95 -10.32
C ALA A 89 20.93 -5.46 -11.48
N ARG A 90 20.35 -5.50 -12.69
CA ARG A 90 21.07 -5.89 -13.90
C ARG A 90 22.11 -4.89 -14.38
N THR A 91 21.99 -3.62 -13.99
CA THR A 91 22.90 -2.55 -14.43
C THR A 91 24.14 -2.50 -13.56
N ILE A 92 23.97 -2.68 -12.23
CA ILE A 92 25.07 -2.54 -11.26
C ILE A 92 25.55 -3.90 -10.69
N ASP A 93 24.91 -5.01 -11.10
CA ASP A 93 25.20 -6.38 -10.64
C ASP A 93 25.27 -6.47 -9.12
N CYS A 94 24.24 -5.95 -8.45
CA CYS A 94 24.14 -5.85 -7.00
C CYS A 94 22.73 -6.20 -6.54
N PRO A 95 22.55 -6.87 -5.39
CA PRO A 95 21.23 -7.07 -4.80
C PRO A 95 20.51 -5.74 -4.55
N ILE A 96 19.24 -5.70 -4.92
CA ILE A 96 18.35 -4.55 -4.72
C ILE A 96 17.20 -4.96 -3.82
N GLY A 97 17.09 -4.31 -2.67
CA GLY A 97 15.97 -4.44 -1.77
C GLY A 97 14.96 -3.30 -1.99
N ILE A 98 13.68 -3.63 -2.06
CA ILE A 98 12.59 -2.66 -2.12
C ILE A 98 11.76 -2.77 -0.85
N ILE A 99 11.58 -1.64 -0.16
CA ILE A 99 10.56 -1.51 0.89
C ILE A 99 9.33 -0.91 0.21
N ASP A 100 8.32 -1.74 -0.02
CA ASP A 100 7.02 -1.34 -0.57
C ASP A 100 6.18 -0.70 0.53
N CYS A 101 6.04 0.64 0.50
CA CYS A 101 5.32 1.44 1.49
C CYS A 101 4.44 2.47 0.76
N TYR A 102 3.28 2.04 0.32
CA TYR A 102 2.36 2.84 -0.47
C TYR A 102 0.92 2.65 0.00
N TRP A 103 0.06 3.65 -0.27
CA TRP A 103 -1.37 3.57 0.01
C TRP A 103 -2.17 4.45 -0.94
N GLY A 104 -2.98 3.82 -1.80
CA GLY A 104 -3.83 4.51 -2.76
C GLY A 104 -4.87 5.43 -2.09
N GLY A 105 -5.18 6.54 -2.75
CA GLY A 105 -6.12 7.53 -2.23
C GLY A 105 -5.54 8.48 -1.18
N THR A 106 -4.30 8.29 -0.74
CA THR A 106 -3.67 9.19 0.23
C THR A 106 -3.17 10.48 -0.42
N SER A 107 -3.28 11.60 0.29
CA SER A 107 -2.64 12.86 -0.10
C SER A 107 -1.20 12.91 0.38
N VAL A 108 -0.39 13.82 -0.19
CA VAL A 108 1.00 14.02 0.24
C VAL A 108 1.11 14.35 1.73
N THR A 109 0.10 14.97 2.31
CA THR A 109 0.06 15.33 3.74
C THR A 109 0.03 14.12 4.67
N CYS A 110 -0.43 12.95 4.19
CA CYS A 110 -0.37 11.70 4.95
C CYS A 110 1.06 11.13 5.09
N TRP A 111 2.00 11.66 4.30
CA TRP A 111 3.40 11.22 4.22
C TRP A 111 4.37 12.23 4.81
N MET A 112 3.85 13.29 5.43
CA MET A 112 4.63 14.35 6.05
C MET A 112 4.44 14.33 7.57
N ASP A 113 5.50 14.65 8.30
CA ASP A 113 5.37 14.86 9.72
C ASP A 113 4.59 16.16 10.02
N LYS A 114 4.05 16.25 11.22
CA LYS A 114 3.22 17.37 11.65
C LYS A 114 4.00 18.68 11.67
N GLU A 115 5.25 18.65 12.10
CA GLU A 115 6.12 19.82 12.18
C GLU A 115 6.39 20.41 10.80
N ALA A 116 6.62 19.56 9.78
CA ALA A 116 6.79 20.01 8.41
C ALA A 116 5.50 20.65 7.85
N LEU A 117 4.33 20.10 8.17
CA LEU A 117 3.05 20.72 7.81
C LEU A 117 2.85 22.06 8.51
N GLU A 118 3.12 22.16 9.79
CA GLU A 118 2.98 23.38 10.59
C GLU A 118 3.96 24.49 10.15
N ALA A 119 5.06 24.14 9.52
CA ALA A 119 6.06 25.10 9.04
C ALA A 119 5.61 25.90 7.82
N THR A 120 4.54 25.50 7.13
CA THR A 120 4.07 26.15 5.91
C THR A 120 2.65 26.70 6.06
N ALA A 121 2.32 27.80 5.36
CA ALA A 121 0.98 28.36 5.36
C ALA A 121 -0.07 27.39 4.77
N GLU A 122 0.31 26.61 3.77
CA GLU A 122 -0.51 25.59 3.14
C GLU A 122 -0.79 24.43 4.11
N GLY A 123 0.23 23.94 4.79
CA GLY A 123 0.10 22.89 5.78
C GLY A 123 -0.76 23.31 6.97
N GLN A 124 -0.62 24.54 7.46
CA GLN A 124 -1.47 25.10 8.50
C GLN A 124 -2.94 25.18 8.06
N ARG A 125 -3.22 25.58 6.81
CA ARG A 125 -4.56 25.57 6.25
C ARG A 125 -5.13 24.14 6.17
N TYR A 126 -4.31 23.17 5.78
CA TYR A 126 -4.71 21.76 5.76
C TYR A 126 -5.07 21.25 7.17
N ILE A 127 -4.23 21.52 8.17
CA ILE A 127 -4.48 21.12 9.55
C ILE A 127 -5.76 21.76 10.09
N THR A 128 -5.98 23.06 9.80
CA THR A 128 -7.19 23.76 10.22
C THR A 128 -8.44 23.10 9.61
N ARG A 129 -8.42 22.86 8.30
CA ARG A 129 -9.52 22.18 7.62
C ARG A 129 -9.78 20.77 8.15
N TYR A 130 -8.71 20.02 8.41
CA TYR A 130 -8.80 18.69 9.00
C TYR A 130 -9.53 18.71 10.34
N ARG A 131 -9.20 19.69 11.21
CA ARG A 131 -9.86 19.89 12.50
C ARG A 131 -11.34 20.29 12.34
N GLU A 132 -11.62 21.23 11.46
CA GLU A 132 -13.01 21.67 11.16
C GLU A 132 -13.88 20.51 10.66
N GLN A 133 -13.30 19.53 10.02
CA GLN A 133 -13.96 18.30 9.56
C GLN A 133 -14.00 17.19 10.62
N GLY A 134 -13.56 17.48 11.85
CA GLY A 134 -13.61 16.56 12.97
C GLY A 134 -12.46 15.54 12.99
N GLY A 135 -11.33 15.86 12.35
CA GLY A 135 -10.15 15.00 12.31
C GLY A 135 -9.41 14.82 13.64
N ASP A 136 -9.66 15.71 14.64
CA ASP A 136 -9.10 15.59 16.00
C ASP A 136 -10.08 14.99 17.02
N LYS A 137 -11.15 14.33 16.55
CA LYS A 137 -12.02 13.61 17.47
C LYS A 137 -11.25 12.45 18.14
N PRO A 138 -11.64 12.06 19.37
CA PRO A 138 -11.02 10.93 20.06
C PRO A 138 -11.02 9.67 19.19
N PHE A 139 -9.94 8.90 19.25
CA PHE A 139 -9.75 7.71 18.42
C PHE A 139 -10.90 6.69 18.57
N ASP A 140 -11.39 6.46 19.79
CA ASP A 140 -12.51 5.52 20.02
C ASP A 140 -13.81 5.99 19.36
N GLN A 141 -14.05 7.31 19.34
CA GLN A 141 -15.20 7.87 18.61
C GLN A 141 -15.03 7.70 17.11
N TRP A 142 -13.84 7.98 16.57
CA TRP A 142 -13.53 7.78 15.16
C TRP A 142 -13.73 6.31 14.76
N ARG A 143 -13.22 5.37 15.55
CA ARG A 143 -13.37 3.93 15.29
C ARG A 143 -14.84 3.50 15.27
N GLN A 144 -15.65 3.96 16.22
CA GLN A 144 -17.09 3.66 16.24
C GLN A 144 -17.82 4.18 15.00
N GLU A 145 -17.52 5.39 14.57
CA GLU A 145 -18.11 5.99 13.36
C GLU A 145 -17.66 5.24 12.11
N GLU A 146 -16.39 4.84 12.02
CA GLU A 146 -15.87 4.06 10.90
C GLU A 146 -16.50 2.67 10.85
N ASP A 147 -16.60 1.98 11.96
CA ASP A 147 -17.26 0.66 12.04
C ASP A 147 -18.72 0.76 11.59
N ALA A 148 -19.45 1.78 12.04
CA ALA A 148 -20.83 2.04 11.62
C ALA A 148 -20.91 2.30 10.11
N PHE A 149 -20.02 3.13 9.57
CA PHE A 149 -19.92 3.40 8.12
C PHE A 149 -19.71 2.11 7.32
N TRP A 150 -18.79 1.24 7.75
CA TRP A 150 -18.53 -0.01 7.04
C TRP A 150 -19.70 -0.99 7.09
N VAL A 151 -20.48 -1.01 8.18
CA VAL A 151 -21.72 -1.78 8.25
C VAL A 151 -22.72 -1.32 7.21
N GLU A 152 -22.97 -0.01 7.11
CA GLU A 152 -23.88 0.58 6.11
C GLU A 152 -23.35 0.36 4.68
N MET A 153 -22.08 0.59 4.45
CA MET A 153 -21.43 0.42 3.13
C MET A 153 -21.52 -1.04 2.65
N ASN A 154 -21.28 -2.00 3.54
CA ASN A 154 -21.39 -3.42 3.19
C ASN A 154 -22.83 -3.82 2.87
N ALA A 155 -23.81 -3.29 3.61
CA ALA A 155 -25.22 -3.50 3.32
C ALA A 155 -25.62 -2.91 1.97
N TRP A 156 -25.14 -1.70 1.67
CA TRP A 156 -25.37 -1.04 0.39
C TRP A 156 -24.73 -1.81 -0.78
N ASN A 157 -23.48 -2.26 -0.63
CA ASN A 157 -22.77 -3.05 -1.63
C ASN A 157 -23.51 -4.39 -1.92
N ALA A 158 -24.01 -5.04 -0.87
CA ALA A 158 -24.80 -6.27 -1.02
C ALA A 158 -26.11 -5.99 -1.78
N HIS A 159 -26.78 -4.89 -1.47
CA HIS A 159 -27.99 -4.47 -2.18
C HIS A 159 -27.69 -4.18 -3.66
N VAL A 160 -26.64 -3.44 -3.97
CA VAL A 160 -26.22 -3.16 -5.36
C VAL A 160 -25.87 -4.44 -6.11
N ALA A 161 -25.17 -5.38 -5.46
CA ALA A 161 -24.84 -6.66 -6.06
C ALA A 161 -26.09 -7.47 -6.41
N GLN A 162 -27.12 -7.44 -5.54
CA GLN A 162 -28.41 -8.08 -5.79
C GLN A 162 -29.16 -7.40 -6.95
N LEU A 163 -29.20 -6.05 -6.94
CA LEU A 163 -29.83 -5.28 -8.04
C LEU A 163 -29.21 -5.61 -9.40
N LYS A 164 -27.87 -5.69 -9.48
CA LYS A 164 -27.17 -6.07 -10.72
C LYS A 164 -27.48 -7.49 -11.16
N LYS A 165 -27.66 -8.41 -10.21
CA LYS A 165 -28.02 -9.79 -10.50
C LYS A 165 -29.44 -9.89 -11.06
N ASP A 166 -30.37 -9.11 -10.47
CA ASP A 166 -31.78 -9.12 -10.87
C ASP A 166 -32.01 -8.34 -12.18
N ASN A 167 -31.10 -7.40 -12.51
CA ASN A 167 -31.18 -6.52 -13.69
C ASN A 167 -29.82 -6.46 -14.41
N PRO A 168 -29.44 -7.48 -15.20
CA PRO A 168 -28.11 -7.57 -15.82
C PRO A 168 -27.73 -6.42 -16.75
N GLY A 169 -28.67 -5.57 -17.15
CA GLY A 169 -28.45 -4.39 -18.01
C GLY A 169 -28.41 -3.06 -17.28
N ILE A 170 -28.49 -3.05 -15.94
CA ILE A 170 -28.48 -1.79 -15.18
C ILE A 170 -27.07 -1.17 -15.19
N SER A 171 -26.96 0.07 -15.70
CA SER A 171 -25.80 0.89 -15.47
C SER A 171 -25.87 1.52 -14.06
N TRP A 172 -24.74 1.97 -13.53
CA TRP A 172 -24.73 2.70 -12.27
C TRP A 172 -25.74 3.85 -12.30
N PRO A 173 -26.53 4.06 -11.25
CA PRO A 173 -27.27 5.31 -11.12
C PRO A 173 -26.25 6.45 -11.05
N GLU A 174 -26.45 7.45 -11.89
CA GLU A 174 -25.70 8.72 -11.86
C GLU A 174 -26.07 9.51 -10.60
#